data_20eedb648be75c17cf79e35b1662765c
#
_entry.id   20eedb648be75c17cf79e35b1662765c
#
_cell.length_a   1.000
_cell.length_b   1.000
_cell.length_c   1.000
_cell.angle_alpha   90.00
_cell.angle_beta   90.00
_cell.angle_gamma   90.00
#
_symmetry.space_group_name_H-M   'P 1'
#
loop_
_entity.id
_entity.type
_entity.pdbx_description
1 polymer ?
#
loop_
_entity_poly.entity_id
_entity_poly.type
_entity_poly.pdbx_seq_one_letter_code
_entity_poly.pdbx_strand_id
1 'polypeptide(L)'
;MKKRSKAIAMLLALAVSMTACLTGCGRTNTNTNADASEKTELVVFAAASMTETLNQIKTDYEAQHKDITLTYNFDSSGTLKTQIQEGATCDVFISAAQKQMDQLDASKDNTANPEQLDFINSDSRMDLLQNKVVLVVPENNPKNINSFDDLKSKLESGDVLLAMGNSDVPVGQYTQKILQYWGLDEKALADTGKITYGSNVKEVTTQVSEGSADCGVVYYTDAYSAGLKIVGEATEEMCGKTIYPAAVMKNSEHPKEAQEFLDYLHGDAATQVFERVGFVAVQ
;
A
#
# COMPACT_ATOMS: atom_id res chain seq x y z
N MET A 1 57.74 -12.15 19.52
CA MET A 1 57.97 -11.46 20.81
C MET A 1 56.59 -11.10 21.35
N LYS A 2 56.05 -11.85 22.34
CA LYS A 2 55.99 -11.57 23.79
C LYS A 2 55.47 -10.15 24.06
N LYS A 3 54.32 -9.88 24.76
CA LYS A 3 53.83 -10.34 26.12
C LYS A 3 52.32 -9.97 26.19
N ARG A 4 51.35 -10.75 26.69
CA ARG A 4 50.95 -11.06 28.09
C ARG A 4 50.82 -9.78 28.97
N SER A 5 49.73 -9.44 29.65
CA SER A 5 48.87 -10.07 30.67
C SER A 5 47.95 -8.93 31.19
N LYS A 6 46.88 -8.99 31.93
CA LYS A 6 46.33 -9.88 32.96
C LYS A 6 44.93 -9.38 33.31
N ALA A 7 44.07 -10.28 33.71
CA ALA A 7 42.81 -10.07 34.41
C ALA A 7 43.01 -9.47 35.83
N ILE A 8 41.97 -8.75 36.32
CA ILE A 8 41.68 -8.64 37.75
C ILE A 8 40.17 -8.68 37.96
N ALA A 9 39.73 -9.75 38.59
CA ALA A 9 38.42 -9.87 39.22
C ALA A 9 38.49 -9.24 40.63
N MET A 10 37.40 -8.60 41.05
CA MET A 10 37.23 -8.30 42.49
C MET A 10 35.74 -8.42 42.84
N LEU A 11 35.46 -9.51 43.54
CA LEU A 11 34.29 -9.73 44.39
C LEU A 11 34.43 -8.90 45.65
N LEU A 12 33.33 -8.33 46.17
CA LEU A 12 33.08 -8.21 47.58
C LEU A 12 31.57 -8.12 47.86
N ALA A 13 31.18 -8.95 48.82
CA ALA A 13 29.82 -9.20 49.29
C ALA A 13 29.52 -8.44 50.59
N LEU A 14 28.27 -8.52 51.02
CA LEU A 14 27.63 -8.29 52.32
C LEU A 14 27.34 -6.82 52.72
N ALA A 15 26.08 -6.50 53.03
CA ALA A 15 25.50 -6.75 54.38
C ALA A 15 23.99 -6.48 54.39
N VAL A 16 23.32 -7.37 55.08
CA VAL A 16 21.92 -7.38 55.53
C VAL A 16 21.69 -6.32 56.59
N SER A 17 20.56 -5.60 56.52
CA SER A 17 19.95 -4.99 57.71
C SER A 17 18.43 -5.03 57.60
N MET A 18 17.86 -5.93 58.35
CA MET A 18 16.45 -6.07 58.66
C MET A 18 16.07 -5.00 59.69
N THR A 19 15.08 -4.18 59.45
CA THR A 19 14.38 -3.46 60.52
C THR A 19 12.89 -3.47 60.19
N ALA A 20 12.14 -4.24 60.94
CA ALA A 20 10.69 -4.23 61.00
C ALA A 20 10.21 -3.06 61.86
N CYS A 21 9.25 -2.32 61.36
CA CYS A 21 8.32 -1.53 62.18
C CYS A 21 6.91 -1.68 61.64
N LEU A 22 6.09 -2.40 62.37
CA LEU A 22 4.63 -2.38 62.28
C LEU A 22 4.12 -1.06 62.84
N THR A 23 3.16 -0.43 62.15
CA THR A 23 1.83 -0.03 62.61
C THR A 23 1.26 1.05 61.72
N GLY A 24 0.00 0.90 61.35
CA GLY A 24 -0.79 2.01 60.77
C GLY A 24 -1.84 1.54 59.77
N CYS A 25 -3.01 1.08 60.27
CA CYS A 25 -4.23 0.96 59.48
C CYS A 25 -4.62 2.29 58.89
N GLY A 26 -4.76 2.33 57.55
CA GLY A 26 -5.43 3.41 56.84
C GLY A 26 -6.01 2.82 55.57
N ARG A 27 -7.28 2.40 55.66
CA ARG A 27 -8.06 1.86 54.56
C ARG A 27 -8.52 3.04 53.71
N THR A 28 -7.83 3.37 52.65
CA THR A 28 -8.35 4.17 51.54
C THR A 28 -8.36 3.29 50.32
N ASN A 29 -9.54 2.73 50.05
CA ASN A 29 -9.87 2.18 48.74
C ASN A 29 -9.88 3.34 47.72
N THR A 30 -8.80 3.49 47.00
CA THR A 30 -8.82 4.10 45.70
C THR A 30 -8.60 2.98 44.69
N ASN A 31 -9.70 2.26 44.38
CA ASN A 31 -9.81 1.53 43.13
C ASN A 31 -9.85 2.56 42.02
N THR A 32 -8.70 2.95 41.51
CA THR A 32 -8.55 3.44 40.15
C THR A 32 -7.95 2.31 39.34
N ASN A 33 -8.72 1.23 39.16
CA ASN A 33 -8.60 0.43 37.97
C ASN A 33 -9.20 1.30 36.85
N ALA A 34 -8.38 2.18 36.26
CA ALA A 34 -8.58 2.51 34.87
C ALA A 34 -8.22 1.22 34.14
N ASP A 35 -9.25 0.43 33.85
CA ASP A 35 -9.22 -0.63 32.88
C ASP A 35 -8.93 0.05 31.53
N ALA A 36 -7.64 0.23 31.24
CA ALA A 36 -7.21 0.49 29.88
C ALA A 36 -7.43 -0.84 29.16
N SER A 37 -8.64 -1.06 28.63
CA SER A 37 -8.87 -2.19 27.76
C SER A 37 -7.79 -2.14 26.69
N GLU A 38 -7.04 -3.21 26.56
CA GLU A 38 -6.01 -3.35 25.53
C GLU A 38 -6.71 -3.18 24.20
N LYS A 39 -6.26 -2.18 23.40
CA LYS A 39 -6.88 -1.92 22.11
C LYS A 39 -6.52 -3.03 21.15
N THR A 40 -7.48 -3.46 20.35
CA THR A 40 -7.24 -4.35 19.23
C THR A 40 -6.48 -3.59 18.15
N GLU A 41 -5.30 -4.08 17.77
CA GLU A 41 -4.55 -3.55 16.63
C GLU A 41 -4.94 -4.31 15.36
N LEU A 42 -5.41 -3.60 14.36
CA LEU A 42 -5.66 -4.14 13.01
C LEU A 42 -4.55 -3.69 12.08
N VAL A 43 -3.86 -4.65 11.49
CA VAL A 43 -2.80 -4.42 10.49
C VAL A 43 -3.41 -4.50 9.09
N VAL A 44 -3.36 -3.39 8.37
CA VAL A 44 -3.94 -3.27 7.04
C VAL A 44 -2.83 -3.05 6.02
N PHE A 45 -2.71 -3.97 5.07
CA PHE A 45 -1.83 -3.83 3.92
C PHE A 45 -2.60 -3.22 2.77
N ALA A 46 -2.19 -2.06 2.29
CA ALA A 46 -2.91 -1.34 1.26
C ALA A 46 -1.99 -0.76 0.19
N ALA A 47 -2.47 -0.76 -1.04
CA ALA A 47 -1.76 -0.17 -2.16
C ALA A 47 -1.36 1.29 -1.87
N ALA A 48 -0.11 1.67 -2.22
CA ALA A 48 0.47 2.99 -1.94
C ALA A 48 -0.37 4.16 -2.46
N SER A 49 -1.15 3.96 -3.52
CA SER A 49 -2.10 4.94 -4.05
C SER A 49 -3.23 5.32 -3.09
N MET A 50 -3.44 4.57 -2.01
CA MET A 50 -4.49 4.81 -1.02
C MET A 50 -3.99 5.53 0.23
N THR A 51 -2.70 5.89 0.30
CA THR A 51 -2.04 6.41 1.51
C THR A 51 -2.79 7.60 2.10
N GLU A 52 -3.14 8.60 1.30
CA GLU A 52 -3.77 9.83 1.76
C GLU A 52 -5.18 9.58 2.28
N THR A 53 -5.99 8.82 1.54
CA THR A 53 -7.39 8.53 1.89
C THR A 53 -7.49 7.62 3.11
N LEU A 54 -6.69 6.57 3.20
CA LEU A 54 -6.72 5.66 4.34
C LEU A 54 -6.19 6.31 5.63
N ASN A 55 -5.22 7.22 5.55
CA ASN A 55 -4.80 7.99 6.72
C ASN A 55 -5.91 8.92 7.24
N GLN A 56 -6.72 9.52 6.34
CA GLN A 56 -7.91 10.26 6.77
C GLN A 56 -8.94 9.33 7.39
N ILE A 57 -9.23 8.19 6.73
CA ILE A 57 -10.17 7.18 7.22
C ILE A 57 -9.75 6.63 8.59
N LYS A 58 -8.44 6.40 8.82
CA LYS A 58 -7.94 6.00 10.15
C LYS A 58 -8.39 6.97 11.22
N THR A 59 -8.21 8.27 10.99
CA THR A 59 -8.60 9.31 11.95
C THR A 59 -10.08 9.25 12.25
N ASP A 60 -10.90 9.09 11.22
CA ASP A 60 -12.36 9.08 11.33
C ASP A 60 -12.88 7.78 11.99
N TYR A 61 -12.28 6.64 11.64
CA TYR A 61 -12.63 5.32 12.18
C TYR A 61 -12.25 5.19 13.66
N GLU A 62 -11.00 5.51 14.04
CA GLU A 62 -10.52 5.43 15.42
C GLU A 62 -11.22 6.46 16.33
N ALA A 63 -11.80 7.53 15.78
CA ALA A 63 -12.64 8.45 16.54
C ALA A 63 -13.97 7.81 16.99
N GLN A 64 -14.49 6.85 16.21
CA GLN A 64 -15.74 6.13 16.44
C GLN A 64 -15.52 4.79 17.17
N HIS A 65 -14.38 4.13 16.96
CA HIS A 65 -14.00 2.83 17.51
C HIS A 65 -12.78 2.98 18.43
N LYS A 66 -13.02 3.37 19.69
CA LYS A 66 -11.97 3.73 20.66
C LYS A 66 -11.11 2.55 21.11
N ASP A 67 -11.61 1.36 20.94
CA ASP A 67 -10.99 0.06 21.22
C ASP A 67 -10.16 -0.49 20.06
N ILE A 68 -10.16 0.17 18.89
CA ILE A 68 -9.38 -0.22 17.72
C ILE A 68 -8.23 0.77 17.48
N THR A 69 -7.11 0.21 17.00
CA THR A 69 -6.00 0.97 16.42
C THR A 69 -5.69 0.39 15.05
N LEU A 70 -5.64 1.24 14.02
CA LEU A 70 -5.27 0.83 12.65
C LEU A 70 -3.78 1.07 12.43
N THR A 71 -3.07 0.05 11.99
CA THR A 71 -1.68 0.14 11.55
C THR A 71 -1.61 -0.17 10.05
N TYR A 72 -1.10 0.78 9.26
CA TYR A 72 -1.01 0.61 7.81
C TYR A 72 0.39 0.25 7.36
N ASN A 73 0.46 -0.67 6.39
CA ASN A 73 1.63 -0.89 5.56
C ASN A 73 1.28 -0.53 4.11
N PHE A 74 1.90 0.54 3.60
CA PHE A 74 1.65 1.03 2.24
C PHE A 74 2.83 0.72 1.34
N ASP A 75 2.57 -0.06 0.30
CA ASP A 75 3.55 -0.33 -0.76
C ASP A 75 2.84 -0.75 -2.07
N SER A 76 3.59 -1.20 -3.07
CA SER A 76 3.00 -1.83 -4.23
C SER A 76 2.26 -3.11 -3.82
N SER A 77 1.14 -3.40 -4.48
CA SER A 77 0.37 -4.61 -4.15
C SER A 77 1.17 -5.89 -4.38
N GLY A 78 2.17 -5.86 -5.28
CA GLY A 78 3.08 -6.99 -5.48
C GLY A 78 4.03 -7.19 -4.30
N THR A 79 4.63 -6.11 -3.80
CA THR A 79 5.48 -6.15 -2.58
C THR A 79 4.68 -6.64 -1.38
N LEU A 80 3.48 -6.09 -1.17
CA LEU A 80 2.59 -6.49 -0.07
C LEU A 80 2.19 -7.97 -0.16
N LYS A 81 1.85 -8.45 -1.37
CA LYS A 81 1.59 -9.88 -1.62
C LYS A 81 2.78 -10.74 -1.19
N THR A 82 4.00 -10.35 -1.57
CA THR A 82 5.22 -11.08 -1.20
C THR A 82 5.43 -11.10 0.31
N GLN A 83 5.22 -9.98 1.00
CA GLN A 83 5.30 -9.92 2.46
C GLN A 83 4.27 -10.84 3.14
N ILE A 84 3.04 -10.91 2.61
CA ILE A 84 2.01 -11.84 3.09
C ILE A 84 2.47 -13.30 2.92
N GLN A 85 3.03 -13.65 1.76
CA GLN A 85 3.57 -14.99 1.50
C GLN A 85 4.74 -15.35 2.42
N GLU A 86 5.54 -14.36 2.81
CA GLU A 86 6.66 -14.51 3.76
C GLU A 86 6.21 -14.55 5.22
N GLY A 87 4.91 -14.44 5.49
CA GLY A 87 4.32 -14.59 6.81
C GLY A 87 4.18 -13.29 7.61
N ALA A 88 4.20 -12.14 6.96
CA ALA A 88 3.91 -10.87 7.62
C ALA A 88 2.48 -10.85 8.16
N THR A 89 2.29 -10.32 9.37
CA THR A 89 0.98 -10.13 9.97
C THR A 89 0.16 -9.13 9.15
N CYS A 90 -1.04 -9.52 8.77
CA CYS A 90 -1.97 -8.69 8.01
C CYS A 90 -3.40 -9.16 8.34
N ASP A 91 -4.30 -8.24 8.63
CA ASP A 91 -5.71 -8.52 8.89
C ASP A 91 -6.60 -8.21 7.68
N VAL A 92 -6.27 -7.12 6.96
CA VAL A 92 -6.99 -6.71 5.75
C VAL A 92 -5.98 -6.38 4.64
N PHE A 93 -6.20 -6.93 3.46
CA PHE A 93 -5.42 -6.63 2.27
C PHE A 93 -6.28 -5.88 1.23
N ILE A 94 -5.75 -4.74 0.72
CA ILE A 94 -6.38 -3.91 -0.32
C ILE A 94 -5.40 -3.74 -1.46
N SER A 95 -5.71 -4.34 -2.60
CA SER A 95 -4.84 -4.33 -3.79
C SER A 95 -5.31 -3.30 -4.83
N ALA A 96 -4.38 -2.72 -5.58
CA ALA A 96 -4.68 -1.85 -6.73
C ALA A 96 -4.93 -2.62 -8.04
N ALA A 97 -5.01 -3.95 -7.97
CA ALA A 97 -5.41 -4.80 -9.10
C ALA A 97 -5.93 -6.14 -8.61
N GLN A 98 -6.79 -6.75 -9.41
CA GLN A 98 -7.34 -8.09 -9.16
C GLN A 98 -6.24 -9.16 -9.08
N LYS A 99 -5.21 -9.05 -9.94
CA LYS A 99 -4.16 -10.07 -10.09
C LYS A 99 -3.50 -10.45 -8.76
N GLN A 100 -3.08 -9.49 -7.94
CA GLN A 100 -2.39 -9.78 -6.68
C GLN A 100 -3.34 -10.39 -5.63
N MET A 101 -4.60 -9.97 -5.63
CA MET A 101 -5.63 -10.58 -4.78
C MET A 101 -5.94 -12.01 -5.24
N ASP A 102 -6.12 -12.22 -6.55
CA ASP A 102 -6.39 -13.55 -7.13
C ASP A 102 -5.29 -14.56 -6.79
N GLN A 103 -4.02 -14.12 -6.84
CA GLN A 103 -2.86 -14.95 -6.53
C GLN A 103 -2.79 -15.41 -5.06
N LEU A 104 -3.55 -14.82 -4.16
CA LEU A 104 -3.62 -15.19 -2.74
C LEU A 104 -4.92 -15.93 -2.37
N ASP A 105 -5.83 -16.08 -3.32
CA ASP A 105 -7.21 -16.56 -3.11
C ASP A 105 -7.39 -17.98 -3.65
N ALA A 106 -7.56 -18.95 -2.75
CA ALA A 106 -7.75 -20.37 -3.11
C ALA A 106 -9.05 -20.65 -3.90
N SER A 107 -10.00 -19.70 -3.94
CA SER A 107 -11.20 -19.84 -4.77
C SER A 107 -10.94 -19.64 -6.27
N LYS A 108 -9.73 -19.16 -6.63
CA LYS A 108 -9.34 -18.89 -8.01
C LYS A 108 -8.72 -20.13 -8.66
N ASP A 109 -8.86 -20.20 -9.99
CA ASP A 109 -8.28 -21.27 -10.77
C ASP A 109 -6.74 -21.19 -10.85
N ASN A 110 -6.10 -22.25 -11.33
CA ASN A 110 -4.65 -22.35 -11.44
C ASN A 110 -4.02 -21.34 -12.42
N THR A 111 -4.81 -20.64 -13.23
CA THR A 111 -4.30 -19.57 -14.10
C THR A 111 -4.15 -18.28 -13.31
N ALA A 112 -5.11 -17.97 -12.48
CA ALA A 112 -5.11 -16.77 -11.64
C ALA A 112 -4.28 -16.95 -10.35
N ASN A 113 -4.28 -18.15 -9.76
CA ASN A 113 -3.52 -18.54 -8.57
C ASN A 113 -2.65 -19.79 -8.85
N PRO A 114 -1.55 -19.64 -9.63
CA PRO A 114 -0.73 -20.79 -10.05
C PRO A 114 0.00 -21.48 -8.89
N GLU A 115 0.26 -20.76 -7.80
CA GLU A 115 0.91 -21.29 -6.60
C GLU A 115 -0.09 -21.92 -5.62
N GLN A 116 -1.40 -21.87 -5.91
CA GLN A 116 -2.49 -22.39 -5.07
C GLN A 116 -2.47 -21.86 -3.63
N LEU A 117 -2.14 -20.57 -3.49
CA LEU A 117 -2.06 -19.91 -2.19
C LEU A 117 -3.45 -19.72 -1.59
N ASP A 118 -3.54 -19.79 -0.26
CA ASP A 118 -4.78 -19.72 0.51
C ASP A 118 -4.64 -18.75 1.70
N PHE A 119 -4.48 -17.46 1.39
CA PHE A 119 -4.32 -16.42 2.40
C PHE A 119 -5.56 -15.55 2.58
N ILE A 120 -6.50 -15.59 1.64
CA ILE A 120 -7.68 -14.71 1.63
C ILE A 120 -8.89 -15.46 2.18
N ASN A 121 -9.67 -14.81 3.05
CA ASN A 121 -11.03 -15.22 3.31
C ASN A 121 -11.90 -14.82 2.11
N SER A 122 -12.12 -15.76 1.20
CA SER A 122 -12.81 -15.51 -0.07
C SER A 122 -14.25 -14.98 0.11
N ASP A 123 -14.91 -15.32 1.23
CA ASP A 123 -16.27 -14.84 1.52
C ASP A 123 -16.31 -13.34 1.88
N SER A 124 -15.19 -12.78 2.35
CA SER A 124 -15.06 -11.36 2.67
C SER A 124 -14.65 -10.51 1.48
N ARG A 125 -14.20 -11.16 0.39
CA ARG A 125 -13.64 -10.46 -0.75
C ARG A 125 -14.68 -9.61 -1.48
N MET A 126 -14.35 -8.35 -1.75
CA MET A 126 -15.18 -7.43 -2.52
C MET A 126 -14.35 -6.57 -3.47
N ASP A 127 -14.98 -6.09 -4.52
CA ASP A 127 -14.45 -5.02 -5.36
C ASP A 127 -14.82 -3.68 -4.68
N LEU A 128 -13.85 -3.04 -4.02
CA LEU A 128 -14.09 -1.87 -3.18
C LEU A 128 -14.21 -0.59 -4.01
N LEU A 129 -13.23 -0.36 -4.90
CA LEU A 129 -13.09 0.91 -5.63
C LEU A 129 -12.69 0.68 -7.09
N GLN A 130 -12.98 1.68 -7.92
CA GLN A 130 -12.37 1.85 -9.24
C GLN A 130 -11.49 3.08 -9.26
N ASN A 131 -10.47 3.04 -10.11
CA ASN A 131 -9.58 4.17 -10.38
C ASN A 131 -9.40 4.33 -11.89
N LYS A 132 -8.66 5.35 -12.31
CA LYS A 132 -8.31 5.62 -13.70
C LYS A 132 -6.80 5.63 -13.86
N VAL A 133 -6.32 5.12 -14.98
CA VAL A 133 -4.90 5.21 -15.35
C VAL A 133 -4.74 6.47 -16.20
N VAL A 134 -3.80 7.33 -15.82
CA VAL A 134 -3.58 8.63 -16.46
C VAL A 134 -2.13 8.83 -16.84
N LEU A 135 -1.92 9.62 -17.88
CA LEU A 135 -0.63 10.14 -18.30
C LEU A 135 -0.41 11.50 -17.64
N VAL A 136 0.70 11.63 -16.94
CA VAL A 136 1.10 12.86 -16.26
C VAL A 136 2.42 13.38 -16.78
N VAL A 137 2.59 14.69 -16.68
CA VAL A 137 3.82 15.41 -17.05
C VAL A 137 4.20 16.40 -15.95
N PRO A 138 5.47 16.82 -15.87
CA PRO A 138 5.87 17.99 -15.07
C PRO A 138 5.06 19.23 -15.46
N GLU A 139 4.93 20.19 -14.57
CA GLU A 139 4.11 21.40 -14.77
C GLU A 139 4.47 22.14 -16.07
N ASN A 140 5.77 22.27 -16.36
CA ASN A 140 6.28 22.96 -17.55
C ASN A 140 6.21 22.12 -18.84
N ASN A 141 5.91 20.82 -18.75
CA ASN A 141 5.78 19.88 -19.88
C ASN A 141 6.86 20.10 -20.98
N PRO A 142 8.15 19.94 -20.71
CA PRO A 142 9.23 20.35 -21.61
C PRO A 142 9.24 19.59 -22.93
N LYS A 143 8.63 18.41 -22.96
CA LYS A 143 8.51 17.55 -24.15
C LYS A 143 7.23 17.77 -24.96
N ASN A 144 6.34 18.67 -24.53
CA ASN A 144 5.05 18.93 -25.17
C ASN A 144 4.23 17.65 -25.42
N ILE A 145 4.06 16.84 -24.37
CA ILE A 145 3.24 15.63 -24.40
C ILE A 145 1.83 16.02 -23.97
N ASN A 146 0.84 15.87 -24.83
CA ASN A 146 -0.53 16.33 -24.56
C ASN A 146 -1.57 15.20 -24.64
N SER A 147 -1.13 13.99 -25.00
CA SER A 147 -1.98 12.81 -25.12
C SER A 147 -1.17 11.52 -25.03
N PHE A 148 -1.87 10.39 -24.92
CA PHE A 148 -1.27 9.07 -25.07
C PHE A 148 -0.71 8.82 -26.48
N ASP A 149 -1.32 9.42 -27.54
CA ASP A 149 -0.80 9.32 -28.90
C ASP A 149 0.51 10.08 -29.09
N ASP A 150 0.66 11.25 -28.43
CA ASP A 150 1.92 11.98 -28.39
C ASP A 150 3.00 11.15 -27.67
N LEU A 151 2.66 10.52 -26.54
CA LEU A 151 3.57 9.62 -25.82
C LEU A 151 4.03 8.47 -26.71
N LYS A 152 3.10 7.78 -27.38
CA LYS A 152 3.42 6.70 -28.31
C LYS A 152 4.46 7.16 -29.35
N SER A 153 4.16 8.24 -30.04
CA SER A 153 5.02 8.78 -31.11
C SER A 153 6.41 9.15 -30.61
N LYS A 154 6.50 9.70 -29.37
CA LYS A 154 7.78 10.06 -28.76
C LYS A 154 8.57 8.87 -28.24
N LEU A 155 7.92 7.81 -27.79
CA LEU A 155 8.58 6.54 -27.44
C LEU A 155 9.17 5.88 -28.70
N GLU A 156 8.42 5.88 -29.82
CA GLU A 156 8.88 5.36 -31.11
C GLU A 156 10.08 6.15 -31.67
N SER A 157 10.09 7.48 -31.53
CA SER A 157 11.22 8.34 -31.94
C SER A 157 12.40 8.31 -30.95
N GLY A 158 12.18 7.81 -29.73
CA GLY A 158 13.19 7.77 -28.68
C GLY A 158 13.45 9.12 -28.01
N ASP A 159 12.53 10.09 -28.08
CA ASP A 159 12.69 11.46 -27.58
C ASP A 159 12.03 11.70 -26.20
N VAL A 160 11.77 10.66 -25.42
CA VAL A 160 11.10 10.77 -24.14
C VAL A 160 11.61 9.71 -23.15
N LEU A 161 11.67 10.08 -21.87
CA LEU A 161 11.87 9.18 -20.74
C LEU A 161 10.54 9.01 -19.99
N LEU A 162 9.97 7.81 -20.07
CA LEU A 162 8.75 7.43 -19.37
C LEU A 162 9.06 6.84 -18.00
N ALA A 163 8.47 7.38 -16.94
CA ALA A 163 8.41 6.74 -15.63
C ALA A 163 7.20 5.79 -15.55
N MET A 164 7.42 4.57 -15.11
CA MET A 164 6.35 3.58 -14.87
C MET A 164 6.67 2.68 -13.68
N GLY A 165 5.67 2.03 -13.11
CA GLY A 165 5.90 0.98 -12.12
C GLY A 165 6.62 -0.22 -12.74
N ASN A 166 7.42 -0.94 -11.95
CA ASN A 166 7.98 -2.22 -12.39
C ASN A 166 6.87 -3.30 -12.50
N SER A 167 7.24 -4.54 -12.88
CA SER A 167 6.31 -5.65 -13.11
C SER A 167 5.47 -6.06 -11.88
N ASP A 168 5.92 -5.73 -10.66
CA ASP A 168 5.23 -6.07 -9.42
C ASP A 168 4.26 -4.97 -8.97
N VAL A 169 4.36 -3.81 -9.60
CA VAL A 169 3.50 -2.65 -9.33
C VAL A 169 2.26 -2.70 -10.23
N PRO A 170 1.04 -2.71 -9.67
CA PRO A 170 -0.17 -2.77 -10.49
C PRO A 170 -0.25 -1.70 -11.59
N VAL A 171 0.09 -0.43 -11.32
CA VAL A 171 0.10 0.60 -12.37
C VAL A 171 1.15 0.33 -13.45
N GLY A 172 2.25 -0.32 -13.11
CA GLY A 172 3.23 -0.82 -14.07
C GLY A 172 2.63 -1.87 -15.00
N GLN A 173 1.86 -2.82 -14.45
CA GLN A 173 1.15 -3.82 -15.25
C GLN A 173 0.10 -3.22 -16.19
N TYR A 174 -0.60 -2.15 -15.77
CA TYR A 174 -1.47 -1.38 -16.67
C TYR A 174 -0.66 -0.67 -17.76
N THR A 175 0.50 -0.11 -17.43
CA THR A 175 1.40 0.51 -18.41
C THR A 175 1.92 -0.52 -19.42
N GLN A 176 2.28 -1.72 -18.96
CA GLN A 176 2.67 -2.83 -19.85
C GLN A 176 1.57 -3.18 -20.86
N LYS A 177 0.30 -3.22 -20.40
CA LYS A 177 -0.85 -3.43 -21.32
C LYS A 177 -0.97 -2.31 -22.34
N ILE A 178 -0.75 -1.05 -21.96
CA ILE A 178 -0.76 0.10 -22.87
C ILE A 178 0.34 -0.04 -23.92
N LEU A 179 1.57 -0.36 -23.52
CA LEU A 179 2.68 -0.61 -24.45
C LEU A 179 2.36 -1.77 -25.41
N GLN A 180 1.80 -2.85 -24.88
CA GLN A 180 1.38 -4.01 -25.68
C GLN A 180 0.26 -3.64 -26.67
N TYR A 181 -0.73 -2.85 -26.25
CA TYR A 181 -1.82 -2.34 -27.12
C TYR A 181 -1.25 -1.54 -28.30
N TRP A 182 -0.16 -0.80 -28.09
CA TRP A 182 0.54 -0.07 -29.15
C TRP A 182 1.51 -0.94 -29.97
N GLY A 183 1.78 -2.18 -29.57
CA GLY A 183 2.78 -3.03 -30.21
C GLY A 183 4.22 -2.63 -29.89
N LEU A 184 4.44 -1.90 -28.78
CA LEU A 184 5.77 -1.48 -28.32
C LEU A 184 6.37 -2.52 -27.38
N ASP A 185 7.65 -2.81 -27.55
CA ASP A 185 8.42 -3.72 -26.71
C ASP A 185 9.02 -2.97 -25.51
N GLU A 186 8.48 -3.21 -24.31
CA GLU A 186 8.95 -2.61 -23.05
C GLU A 186 10.45 -2.83 -22.84
N LYS A 187 10.92 -4.07 -23.09
CA LYS A 187 12.33 -4.40 -22.89
C LYS A 187 13.23 -3.60 -23.83
N ALA A 188 12.87 -3.48 -25.09
CA ALA A 188 13.63 -2.69 -26.06
C ALA A 188 13.67 -1.19 -25.68
N LEU A 189 12.57 -0.64 -25.17
CA LEU A 189 12.50 0.73 -24.66
C LEU A 189 13.39 0.89 -23.42
N ALA A 190 13.35 -0.05 -22.47
CA ALA A 190 14.19 -0.02 -21.28
C ALA A 190 15.69 -0.15 -21.61
N ASP A 191 16.06 -1.07 -22.49
CA ASP A 191 17.45 -1.29 -22.92
C ASP A 191 18.05 -0.05 -23.61
N THR A 192 17.19 0.79 -24.22
CA THR A 192 17.59 2.07 -24.84
C THR A 192 17.45 3.28 -23.92
N GLY A 193 17.15 3.06 -22.64
CA GLY A 193 17.04 4.12 -21.63
C GLY A 193 15.82 5.04 -21.80
N LYS A 194 14.71 4.51 -22.34
CA LYS A 194 13.45 5.25 -22.53
C LYS A 194 12.43 5.01 -21.43
N ILE A 195 12.74 4.08 -20.52
CA ILE A 195 11.90 3.76 -19.36
C ILE A 195 12.75 3.87 -18.09
N THR A 196 12.18 4.48 -17.06
CA THR A 196 12.65 4.38 -15.68
C THR A 196 11.55 3.75 -14.83
N TYR A 197 11.95 2.94 -13.85
CA TYR A 197 11.02 2.17 -13.03
C TYR A 197 10.93 2.71 -11.62
N GLY A 198 9.70 2.70 -11.06
CA GLY A 198 9.43 2.85 -9.64
C GLY A 198 9.04 1.53 -9.02
N SER A 199 9.38 1.31 -7.76
CA SER A 199 8.99 0.14 -6.96
C SER A 199 7.54 0.23 -6.47
N ASN A 200 6.96 1.41 -6.50
CA ASN A 200 5.53 1.70 -6.26
C ASN A 200 5.12 2.98 -7.00
N VAL A 201 3.82 3.30 -7.00
CA VAL A 201 3.30 4.46 -7.74
C VAL A 201 3.81 5.80 -7.20
N LYS A 202 4.12 5.91 -5.91
CA LYS A 202 4.62 7.17 -5.32
C LYS A 202 6.03 7.50 -5.82
N GLU A 203 6.86 6.51 -6.08
CA GLU A 203 8.15 6.73 -6.74
C GLU A 203 7.97 7.22 -8.18
N VAL A 204 6.99 6.67 -8.91
CA VAL A 204 6.69 7.14 -10.28
C VAL A 204 6.25 8.61 -10.26
N THR A 205 5.33 9.00 -9.36
CA THR A 205 4.90 10.41 -9.23
C THR A 205 6.07 11.33 -8.86
N THR A 206 6.96 10.87 -7.95
CA THR A 206 8.14 11.63 -7.54
C THR A 206 9.10 11.86 -8.72
N GLN A 207 9.38 10.83 -9.52
CA GLN A 207 10.24 10.97 -10.70
C GLN A 207 9.71 12.03 -11.69
N VAL A 208 8.38 12.10 -11.87
CA VAL A 208 7.76 13.10 -12.73
C VAL A 208 7.79 14.49 -12.10
N SER A 209 7.39 14.61 -10.81
CA SER A 209 7.33 15.90 -10.12
C SER A 209 8.69 16.57 -9.99
N GLU A 210 9.77 15.79 -9.81
CA GLU A 210 11.14 16.28 -9.73
C GLU A 210 11.79 16.49 -11.10
N GLY A 211 11.10 16.12 -12.20
CA GLY A 211 11.61 16.27 -13.56
C GLY A 211 12.75 15.31 -13.91
N SER A 212 12.91 14.22 -13.15
CA SER A 212 13.85 13.14 -13.49
C SER A 212 13.31 12.21 -14.57
N ALA A 213 12.00 12.29 -14.88
CA ALA A 213 11.35 11.72 -16.04
C ALA A 213 10.54 12.79 -16.76
N ASP A 214 10.36 12.62 -18.09
CA ASP A 214 9.61 13.57 -18.91
C ASP A 214 8.09 13.42 -18.76
N CYS A 215 7.64 12.22 -18.41
CA CYS A 215 6.24 11.87 -18.16
C CYS A 215 6.14 10.60 -17.33
N GLY A 216 4.93 10.27 -16.88
CA GLY A 216 4.67 9.04 -16.15
C GLY A 216 3.25 8.52 -16.37
N VAL A 217 3.07 7.22 -16.21
CA VAL A 217 1.76 6.60 -16.14
C VAL A 217 1.48 6.23 -14.70
N VAL A 218 0.43 6.84 -14.14
CA VAL A 218 0.04 6.73 -12.72
C VAL A 218 -1.48 6.58 -12.60
N TYR A 219 -1.99 6.48 -11.38
CA TYR A 219 -3.43 6.60 -11.18
C TYR A 219 -3.87 8.06 -11.06
N TYR A 220 -5.14 8.33 -11.39
CA TYR A 220 -5.74 9.66 -11.25
C TYR A 220 -5.58 10.20 -9.82
N THR A 221 -5.83 9.36 -8.84
CA THR A 221 -5.74 9.71 -7.42
C THR A 221 -4.33 10.13 -7.00
N ASP A 222 -3.30 9.46 -7.53
CA ASP A 222 -1.90 9.82 -7.28
C ASP A 222 -1.50 11.12 -7.98
N ALA A 223 -1.97 11.31 -9.22
CA ALA A 223 -1.77 12.56 -9.94
C ALA A 223 -2.42 13.74 -9.21
N TYR A 224 -3.66 13.55 -8.73
CA TYR A 224 -4.39 14.55 -7.93
C TYR A 224 -3.65 14.89 -6.64
N SER A 225 -3.28 13.87 -5.86
CA SER A 225 -2.59 14.07 -4.56
C SER A 225 -1.21 14.71 -4.72
N ALA A 226 -0.49 14.41 -5.81
CA ALA A 226 0.83 14.98 -6.11
C ALA A 226 0.75 16.33 -6.84
N GLY A 227 -0.44 16.81 -7.22
CA GLY A 227 -0.63 18.04 -7.99
C GLY A 227 0.00 17.99 -9.38
N LEU A 228 0.11 16.79 -9.98
CA LEU A 228 0.68 16.61 -11.30
C LEU A 228 -0.30 16.98 -12.41
N LYS A 229 0.24 17.50 -13.50
CA LYS A 229 -0.58 17.84 -14.69
C LYS A 229 -0.95 16.57 -15.46
N ILE A 230 -2.25 16.26 -15.48
CA ILE A 230 -2.81 15.17 -16.27
C ILE A 230 -2.97 15.67 -17.72
N VAL A 231 -2.49 14.88 -18.68
CA VAL A 231 -2.57 15.18 -20.11
C VAL A 231 -3.31 14.10 -20.92
N GLY A 232 -3.72 13.01 -20.29
CA GLY A 232 -4.51 11.97 -20.92
C GLY A 232 -5.02 10.94 -19.92
N GLU A 233 -6.12 10.27 -20.26
CA GLU A 233 -6.68 9.13 -19.52
C GLU A 233 -6.63 7.90 -20.45
N ALA A 234 -6.13 6.77 -19.95
CA ALA A 234 -6.11 5.52 -20.71
C ALA A 234 -7.54 4.96 -20.83
N THR A 235 -7.85 4.44 -22.00
CA THR A 235 -9.15 3.79 -22.25
C THR A 235 -9.17 2.35 -21.71
N GLU A 236 -10.36 1.79 -21.50
CA GLU A 236 -10.50 0.38 -21.14
C GLU A 236 -9.90 -0.56 -22.20
N GLU A 237 -9.88 -0.17 -23.48
CA GLU A 237 -9.24 -0.95 -24.55
C GLU A 237 -7.72 -1.01 -24.38
N MET A 238 -7.10 0.05 -23.87
CA MET A 238 -5.65 0.13 -23.68
C MET A 238 -5.17 -0.72 -22.49
N CYS A 239 -5.89 -0.73 -21.37
CA CYS A 239 -5.38 -1.37 -20.16
C CYS A 239 -6.40 -2.15 -19.33
N GLY A 240 -7.70 -2.12 -19.68
CA GLY A 240 -8.78 -2.70 -18.90
C GLY A 240 -9.22 -1.82 -17.73
N LYS A 241 -10.18 -2.31 -16.96
CA LYS A 241 -10.68 -1.62 -15.76
C LYS A 241 -9.67 -1.71 -14.61
N THR A 242 -9.54 -0.63 -13.87
CA THR A 242 -8.68 -0.55 -12.69
C THR A 242 -9.52 -0.74 -11.44
N ILE A 243 -9.60 -1.98 -10.96
CA ILE A 243 -10.38 -2.38 -9.78
C ILE A 243 -9.45 -2.58 -8.59
N TYR A 244 -9.89 -2.10 -7.44
CA TYR A 244 -9.24 -2.26 -6.14
C TYR A 244 -10.04 -3.26 -5.30
N PRO A 245 -9.69 -4.55 -5.33
CA PRO A 245 -10.29 -5.53 -4.44
C PRO A 245 -9.75 -5.38 -3.03
N ALA A 246 -10.61 -5.70 -2.05
CA ALA A 246 -10.27 -5.77 -0.64
C ALA A 246 -10.78 -7.08 -0.04
N ALA A 247 -10.09 -7.60 0.96
CA ALA A 247 -10.50 -8.79 1.67
C ALA A 247 -9.89 -8.88 3.08
N VAL A 248 -10.56 -9.58 3.98
CA VAL A 248 -10.00 -10.02 5.25
C VAL A 248 -9.04 -11.18 5.01
N MET A 249 -7.94 -11.21 5.74
CA MET A 249 -6.98 -12.31 5.67
C MET A 249 -7.51 -13.54 6.43
N LYS A 250 -7.30 -14.72 5.85
CA LYS A 250 -7.75 -15.99 6.43
C LYS A 250 -7.15 -16.28 7.81
N ASN A 251 -5.91 -15.82 8.01
CA ASN A 251 -5.16 -16.02 9.25
C ASN A 251 -5.21 -14.80 10.19
N SER A 252 -6.12 -13.85 9.98
CA SER A 252 -6.32 -12.74 10.91
C SER A 252 -6.65 -13.25 12.31
N GLU A 253 -6.01 -12.70 13.32
CA GLU A 253 -6.33 -12.95 14.73
C GLU A 253 -7.58 -12.18 15.18
N HIS A 254 -8.00 -11.18 14.37
CA HIS A 254 -9.14 -10.29 14.62
C HIS A 254 -10.15 -10.28 13.44
N PRO A 255 -10.64 -11.45 12.99
CA PRO A 255 -11.42 -11.54 11.75
C PRO A 255 -12.75 -10.77 11.80
N LYS A 256 -13.33 -10.61 12.99
CA LYS A 256 -14.58 -9.86 13.17
C LYS A 256 -14.34 -8.36 13.04
N GLU A 257 -13.37 -7.83 13.74
CA GLU A 257 -12.99 -6.41 13.71
C GLU A 257 -12.45 -6.02 12.32
N ALA A 258 -11.71 -6.92 11.66
CA ALA A 258 -11.25 -6.75 10.29
C ALA A 258 -12.43 -6.67 9.29
N GLN A 259 -13.47 -7.50 9.48
CA GLN A 259 -14.68 -7.43 8.66
C GLN A 259 -15.46 -6.14 8.93
N GLU A 260 -15.62 -5.72 10.19
CA GLU A 260 -16.27 -4.45 10.55
C GLU A 260 -15.54 -3.25 9.93
N PHE A 261 -14.20 -3.28 9.87
CA PHE A 261 -13.42 -2.25 9.18
C PHE A 261 -13.64 -2.30 7.67
N LEU A 262 -13.65 -3.49 7.07
CA LEU A 262 -13.92 -3.66 5.64
C LEU A 262 -15.32 -3.15 5.27
N ASP A 263 -16.33 -3.45 6.09
CA ASP A 263 -17.69 -2.95 5.92
C ASP A 263 -17.76 -1.42 6.04
N TYR A 264 -16.99 -0.83 6.95
CA TYR A 264 -16.87 0.63 7.07
C TYR A 264 -16.26 1.25 5.80
N LEU A 265 -15.24 0.61 5.20
CA LEU A 265 -14.63 1.08 3.95
C LEU A 265 -15.63 1.11 2.78
N HIS A 266 -16.61 0.23 2.78
CA HIS A 266 -17.70 0.18 1.79
C HIS A 266 -18.87 1.13 2.14
N GLY A 267 -18.87 1.71 3.34
CA GLY A 267 -19.93 2.62 3.81
C GLY A 267 -19.77 4.05 3.27
N ASP A 268 -20.84 4.83 3.38
CA ASP A 268 -20.94 6.21 2.86
C ASP A 268 -19.83 7.14 3.36
N ALA A 269 -19.43 7.02 4.63
CA ALA A 269 -18.43 7.89 5.23
C ALA A 269 -17.05 7.73 4.55
N ALA A 270 -16.61 6.48 4.36
CA ALA A 270 -15.35 6.18 3.68
C ALA A 270 -15.45 6.48 2.17
N THR A 271 -16.58 6.15 1.54
CA THR A 271 -16.83 6.45 0.12
C THR A 271 -16.64 7.94 -0.17
N GLN A 272 -17.17 8.85 0.66
CA GLN A 272 -16.97 10.27 0.48
C GLN A 272 -15.49 10.70 0.56
N VAL A 273 -14.67 10.02 1.38
CA VAL A 273 -13.23 10.30 1.46
C VAL A 273 -12.54 9.84 0.17
N PHE A 274 -12.89 8.66 -0.33
CA PHE A 274 -12.33 8.12 -1.56
C PHE A 274 -12.70 8.97 -2.79
N GLU A 275 -13.96 9.37 -2.92
CA GLU A 275 -14.45 10.14 -4.05
C GLU A 275 -13.82 11.55 -4.16
N ARG A 276 -13.45 12.17 -3.03
CA ARG A 276 -12.79 13.50 -3.03
C ARG A 276 -11.49 13.53 -3.82
N VAL A 277 -10.78 12.40 -3.90
CA VAL A 277 -9.51 12.31 -4.65
C VAL A 277 -9.67 11.63 -6.01
N GLY A 278 -10.90 11.20 -6.36
CA GLY A 278 -11.24 10.68 -7.68
C GLY A 278 -11.35 9.16 -7.79
N PHE A 279 -11.36 8.41 -6.69
CA PHE A 279 -11.85 7.03 -6.72
C PHE A 279 -13.36 7.00 -7.01
N VAL A 280 -13.82 5.88 -7.52
CA VAL A 280 -15.26 5.59 -7.71
C VAL A 280 -15.58 4.34 -6.91
N ALA A 281 -16.56 4.42 -6.00
CA ALA A 281 -17.03 3.25 -5.26
C ALA A 281 -17.67 2.23 -6.20
N VAL A 282 -17.41 0.94 -5.95
CA VAL A 282 -18.10 -0.17 -6.63
C VAL A 282 -19.30 -0.55 -5.76
N GLN A 283 -20.51 -0.48 -6.33
CA GLN A 283 -21.76 -0.85 -5.67
C GLN A 283 -22.08 -2.33 -5.87
#